data_f761a4c68170b2a8bb3b2e5d32b3ca95
#
_entry.id   f761a4c68170b2a8bb3b2e5d32b3ca95
#
_cell.length_a   1.000
_cell.length_b   1.000
_cell.length_c   1.000
_cell.angle_alpha   90.00
_cell.angle_beta   90.00
_cell.angle_gamma   90.00
#
_symmetry.space_group_name_H-M   'P 1'
#
loop_
_entity.id
_entity.type
_entity.pdbx_description
1 polymer ?
#
loop_
_entity_poly.entity_id
_entity_poly.type
_entity_poly.pdbx_seq_one_letter_code
_entity_poly.pdbx_strand_id
1 'polypeptide(L)'
;MREYFMKTMRIGFSNWNAADMDLAAQLWGESDVTRFICSTGIFTEEDIMDRLNTEIHNHDLYQIQYWPIFELSTEELIGCCGIRPFQSQPNCYELGLHLRKKFWGLGYASEASKAAIDYSFHILKANKLFAGHHPQNNASEKLLLKLGFQSIGKKYYAPTGLYHPSYELENH
;
A
#
# COMPACT_ATOMS: atom_id res chain seq x y z
N MET A 1 -9.74 21.70 -1.74
CA MET A 1 -9.54 20.91 -0.51
C MET A 1 -9.70 19.43 -0.82
N ARG A 2 -8.79 18.60 -0.35
CA ARG A 2 -8.84 17.15 -0.58
C ARG A 2 -9.96 16.52 0.22
N GLU A 3 -10.73 15.64 -0.41
CA GLU A 3 -11.78 14.89 0.28
C GLU A 3 -11.22 13.56 0.77
N TYR A 4 -11.61 13.17 1.97
CA TYR A 4 -11.20 11.91 2.59
C TYR A 4 -12.44 11.05 2.87
N PHE A 5 -12.46 9.84 2.32
CA PHE A 5 -13.55 8.90 2.57
C PHE A 5 -13.39 8.15 3.90
N MET A 6 -12.17 8.13 4.45
CA MET A 6 -11.84 7.49 5.71
C MET A 6 -10.76 8.30 6.42
N LYS A 7 -10.86 8.39 7.74
CA LYS A 7 -9.89 9.12 8.57
C LYS A 7 -9.50 8.30 9.78
N THR A 8 -8.26 8.45 10.21
CA THR A 8 -7.78 8.01 11.52
C THR A 8 -7.48 9.24 12.38
N MET A 9 -6.74 9.07 13.47
CA MET A 9 -6.35 10.21 14.30
C MET A 9 -5.51 11.24 13.52
N ARG A 10 -4.59 10.79 12.67
CA ARG A 10 -3.65 11.67 11.96
C ARG A 10 -3.76 11.61 10.44
N ILE A 11 -4.41 10.59 9.89
CA ILE A 11 -4.35 10.24 8.46
C ILE A 11 -5.72 10.42 7.81
N GLY A 12 -5.74 11.04 6.62
CA GLY A 12 -6.87 11.05 5.71
C GLY A 12 -6.60 10.15 4.50
N PHE A 13 -7.54 9.27 4.18
CA PHE A 13 -7.49 8.40 3.00
C PHE A 13 -8.35 9.00 1.89
N SER A 14 -7.79 9.09 0.71
CA SER A 14 -8.45 9.66 -0.47
C SER A 14 -8.34 8.71 -1.66
N ASN A 15 -8.74 9.15 -2.83
CA ASN A 15 -8.62 8.38 -4.06
C ASN A 15 -7.65 9.07 -5.02
N TRP A 16 -6.83 8.28 -5.71
CA TRP A 16 -6.02 8.78 -6.81
C TRP A 16 -6.91 9.16 -7.99
N ASN A 17 -6.57 10.25 -8.65
CA ASN A 17 -7.23 10.66 -9.89
C ASN A 17 -6.20 11.16 -10.92
N ALA A 18 -6.62 11.39 -12.14
CA ALA A 18 -5.72 11.74 -13.23
C ALA A 18 -4.96 13.06 -13.02
N ALA A 19 -5.45 13.96 -12.15
CA ALA A 19 -4.80 15.21 -11.82
C ALA A 19 -3.67 15.05 -10.78
N ASP A 20 -3.46 13.86 -10.24
CA ASP A 20 -2.53 13.59 -9.15
C ASP A 20 -1.11 13.21 -9.60
N MET A 21 -0.73 13.49 -10.84
CA MET A 21 0.61 13.12 -11.33
C MET A 21 1.73 13.70 -10.47
N ASP A 22 1.60 14.95 -10.02
CA ASP A 22 2.59 15.59 -9.15
C ASP A 22 2.72 14.87 -7.81
N LEU A 23 1.60 14.45 -7.22
CA LEU A 23 1.60 13.68 -5.98
C LEU A 23 2.20 12.29 -6.18
N ALA A 24 1.86 11.63 -7.28
CA ALA A 24 2.44 10.34 -7.64
C ALA A 24 3.97 10.45 -7.79
N ALA A 25 4.46 11.51 -8.42
CA ALA A 25 5.89 11.78 -8.56
C ALA A 25 6.56 12.07 -7.21
N GLN A 26 5.89 12.75 -6.28
CA GLN A 26 6.43 12.94 -4.93
C GLN A 26 6.63 11.63 -4.18
N LEU A 27 5.77 10.65 -4.38
CA LEU A 27 5.86 9.35 -3.72
C LEU A 27 6.81 8.40 -4.46
N TRP A 28 6.49 8.07 -5.70
CA TRP A 28 7.22 7.05 -6.45
C TRP A 28 8.45 7.58 -7.18
N GLY A 29 8.67 8.88 -7.12
CA GLY A 29 9.93 9.50 -7.51
C GLY A 29 11.04 9.41 -6.46
N GLU A 30 10.71 9.05 -5.22
CA GLU A 30 11.70 8.82 -4.16
C GLU A 30 12.31 7.42 -4.29
N SER A 31 13.63 7.34 -4.51
CA SER A 31 14.32 6.05 -4.62
C SER A 31 14.26 5.23 -3.32
N ASP A 32 14.18 5.88 -2.17
CA ASP A 32 13.97 5.19 -0.88
C ASP A 32 12.62 4.46 -0.82
N VAL A 33 11.62 4.93 -1.58
CA VAL A 33 10.31 4.26 -1.69
C VAL A 33 10.37 3.11 -2.68
N THR A 34 10.96 3.32 -3.85
CA THR A 34 10.92 2.35 -4.96
C THR A 34 12.00 1.28 -4.91
N ARG A 35 13.03 1.44 -4.08
CA ARG A 35 14.18 0.52 -4.01
C ARG A 35 13.79 -0.95 -3.80
N PHE A 36 12.67 -1.22 -3.16
CA PHE A 36 12.18 -2.58 -2.88
C PHE A 36 10.96 -2.99 -3.72
N ILE A 37 10.56 -2.15 -4.68
CA ILE A 37 9.34 -2.37 -5.47
C ILE A 37 9.65 -2.94 -6.85
N CYS A 38 10.80 -2.59 -7.41
CA CYS A 38 11.19 -3.03 -8.75
C CYS A 38 12.66 -3.42 -8.80
N SER A 39 13.04 -4.14 -9.85
CA SER A 39 14.40 -4.70 -10.01
C SER A 39 15.49 -3.63 -10.09
N THR A 40 15.20 -2.49 -10.72
CA THR A 40 16.14 -1.37 -10.84
C THR A 40 16.23 -0.53 -9.56
N GLY A 41 15.23 -0.62 -8.68
CA GLY A 41 15.11 0.19 -7.48
C GLY A 41 14.65 1.64 -7.71
N ILE A 42 14.41 2.02 -8.98
CA ILE A 42 14.03 3.38 -9.37
C ILE A 42 12.91 3.29 -10.39
N PHE A 43 11.86 4.12 -10.21
CA PHE A 43 10.82 4.31 -11.20
C PHE A 43 11.21 5.43 -12.16
N THR A 44 11.05 5.19 -13.46
CA THR A 44 11.08 6.25 -14.46
C THR A 44 9.80 7.08 -14.39
N GLU A 45 9.75 8.21 -15.10
CA GLU A 45 8.53 9.01 -15.22
C GLU A 45 7.37 8.18 -15.81
N GLU A 46 7.67 7.33 -16.79
CA GLU A 46 6.70 6.41 -17.38
C GLU A 46 6.19 5.38 -16.35
N ASP A 47 7.08 4.81 -15.54
CA ASP A 47 6.70 3.87 -14.48
C ASP A 47 5.75 4.53 -13.47
N ILE A 48 6.00 5.78 -13.10
CA ILE A 48 5.15 6.55 -12.18
C ILE A 48 3.76 6.76 -12.78
N MET A 49 3.70 7.14 -14.04
CA MET A 49 2.43 7.32 -14.77
C MET A 49 1.66 6.00 -14.86
N ASP A 50 2.34 4.91 -15.20
CA ASP A 50 1.73 3.58 -15.29
C ASP A 50 1.19 3.15 -13.93
N ARG A 51 1.92 3.42 -12.85
CA ARG A 51 1.47 3.10 -11.51
C ARG A 51 0.23 3.89 -11.11
N LEU A 52 0.21 5.19 -11.37
CA LEU A 52 -0.96 6.02 -11.12
C LEU A 52 -2.19 5.50 -11.89
N ASN A 53 -2.01 5.20 -13.18
CA ASN A 53 -3.09 4.67 -14.01
C ASN A 53 -3.58 3.31 -13.51
N THR A 54 -2.68 2.46 -13.02
CA THR A 54 -3.04 1.16 -12.43
C THR A 54 -3.93 1.35 -11.19
N GLU A 55 -3.60 2.28 -10.31
CA GLU A 55 -4.40 2.55 -9.12
C GLU A 55 -5.78 3.12 -9.47
N ILE A 56 -5.85 4.02 -10.45
CA ILE A 56 -7.13 4.56 -10.96
C ILE A 56 -7.97 3.42 -11.55
N HIS A 57 -7.37 2.58 -12.37
CA HIS A 57 -8.04 1.44 -12.98
C HIS A 57 -8.58 0.44 -11.94
N ASN A 58 -7.81 0.16 -10.91
CA ASN A 58 -8.25 -0.70 -9.81
C ASN A 58 -9.47 -0.11 -9.08
N HIS A 59 -9.48 1.20 -8.87
CA HIS A 59 -10.65 1.87 -8.30
C HIS A 59 -11.89 1.74 -9.19
N ASP A 60 -11.72 1.96 -10.48
CA ASP A 60 -12.83 1.87 -11.45
C ASP A 60 -13.43 0.46 -11.50
N LEU A 61 -12.60 -0.57 -11.46
CA LEU A 61 -13.05 -1.97 -11.56
C LEU A 61 -13.52 -2.55 -10.22
N TYR A 62 -12.84 -2.23 -9.12
CA TYR A 62 -13.00 -2.94 -7.85
C TYR A 62 -13.42 -2.04 -6.70
N GLN A 63 -13.46 -0.71 -6.90
CA GLN A 63 -13.73 0.31 -5.87
C GLN A 63 -12.69 0.30 -4.74
N ILE A 64 -11.51 -0.22 -5.01
CA ILE A 64 -10.35 -0.25 -4.10
C ILE A 64 -9.08 0.07 -4.87
N GLN A 65 -8.07 0.53 -4.15
CA GLN A 65 -6.74 0.82 -4.68
C GLN A 65 -5.75 0.93 -3.53
N TYR A 66 -4.48 1.18 -3.80
CA TYR A 66 -3.55 1.66 -2.78
C TYR A 66 -3.78 3.16 -2.63
N TRP A 67 -4.66 3.53 -1.71
CA TRP A 67 -5.17 4.90 -1.53
C TRP A 67 -4.05 5.87 -1.16
N PRO A 68 -4.04 7.08 -1.74
CA PRO A 68 -3.17 8.14 -1.25
C PRO A 68 -3.60 8.53 0.16
N ILE A 69 -2.61 8.66 1.04
CA ILE A 69 -2.84 9.03 2.43
C ILE A 69 -2.14 10.34 2.75
N PHE A 70 -2.83 11.17 3.53
CA PHE A 70 -2.41 12.53 3.83
C PHE A 70 -2.38 12.75 5.34
N GLU A 71 -1.44 13.56 5.80
CA GLU A 71 -1.43 14.02 7.17
C GLU A 71 -2.53 15.07 7.36
N LEU A 72 -3.45 14.83 8.28
CA LEU A 72 -4.63 15.71 8.44
C LEU A 72 -4.25 17.12 8.89
N SER A 73 -3.17 17.27 9.65
CA SER A 73 -2.76 18.58 10.16
C SER A 73 -2.13 19.50 9.12
N THR A 74 -1.49 18.95 8.10
CA THR A 74 -0.73 19.70 7.09
C THR A 74 -1.28 19.54 5.68
N GLU A 75 -2.13 18.55 5.45
CA GLU A 75 -2.61 18.10 4.15
C GLU A 75 -1.48 17.60 3.23
N GLU A 76 -0.32 17.27 3.81
CA GLU A 76 0.82 16.75 3.05
C GLU A 76 0.66 15.27 2.75
N LEU A 77 1.07 14.85 1.55
CA LEU A 77 1.06 13.45 1.16
C LEU A 77 2.06 12.65 1.98
N ILE A 78 1.58 11.64 2.70
CA ILE A 78 2.41 10.69 3.46
C ILE A 78 2.90 9.57 2.53
N GLY A 79 2.03 9.06 1.68
CA GLY A 79 2.30 7.94 0.80
C GLY A 79 1.02 7.30 0.31
N CYS A 80 1.02 5.99 0.18
CA CYS A 80 -0.20 5.24 -0.13
C CYS A 80 -0.30 4.00 0.76
N CYS A 81 -1.53 3.62 1.07
CA CYS A 81 -1.85 2.40 1.81
C CYS A 81 -3.22 1.92 1.39
N GLY A 82 -3.33 0.65 1.06
CA GLY A 82 -4.61 0.11 0.65
C GLY A 82 -4.53 -1.35 0.27
N ILE A 83 -5.47 -1.75 -0.56
CA ILE A 83 -5.64 -3.14 -0.93
C ILE A 83 -5.94 -3.27 -2.41
N ARG A 84 -5.65 -4.45 -2.94
CA ARG A 84 -6.06 -4.87 -4.29
C ARG A 84 -6.58 -6.30 -4.22
N PRO A 85 -7.40 -6.75 -5.20
CA PRO A 85 -7.84 -8.14 -5.23
C PRO A 85 -6.65 -9.09 -5.25
N PHE A 86 -6.75 -10.18 -4.47
CA PHE A 86 -5.72 -11.20 -4.45
C PHE A 86 -6.08 -12.30 -5.45
N GLN A 87 -5.54 -12.16 -6.66
CA GLN A 87 -5.66 -13.11 -7.77
C GLN A 87 -7.02 -13.82 -7.85
N SER A 88 -7.03 -15.16 -7.95
CA SER A 88 -8.23 -15.97 -8.17
C SER A 88 -9.01 -16.33 -6.89
N GLN A 89 -8.69 -15.72 -5.74
CA GLN A 89 -9.39 -16.03 -4.50
C GLN A 89 -10.44 -14.95 -4.18
N PRO A 90 -11.74 -15.29 -4.26
CA PRO A 90 -12.80 -14.32 -3.96
C PRO A 90 -12.76 -13.87 -2.50
N ASN A 91 -13.07 -12.60 -2.27
CA ASN A 91 -13.07 -11.97 -0.95
C ASN A 91 -11.72 -12.03 -0.22
N CYS A 92 -10.63 -12.19 -0.98
CA CYS A 92 -9.26 -12.09 -0.47
C CYS A 92 -8.56 -10.91 -1.16
N TYR A 93 -7.75 -10.19 -0.38
CA TYR A 93 -7.09 -8.97 -0.87
C TYR A 93 -5.64 -8.94 -0.43
N GLU A 94 -4.84 -8.16 -1.14
CA GLU A 94 -3.44 -7.93 -0.80
C GLU A 94 -3.29 -6.51 -0.24
N LEU A 95 -2.71 -6.43 0.95
CA LEU A 95 -2.37 -5.16 1.61
C LEU A 95 -1.05 -4.62 1.05
N GLY A 96 -1.02 -3.33 0.73
CA GLY A 96 0.19 -2.63 0.29
C GLY A 96 0.36 -1.29 0.99
N LEU A 97 1.62 -0.90 1.16
CA LEU A 97 2.00 0.32 1.86
C LEU A 97 3.30 0.87 1.27
N HIS A 98 3.28 2.13 0.87
CA HIS A 98 4.47 2.88 0.47
C HIS A 98 4.46 4.22 1.20
N LEU A 99 5.48 4.50 2.00
CA LEU A 99 5.61 5.78 2.72
C LEU A 99 6.81 6.57 2.23
N ARG A 100 6.64 7.87 2.09
CA ARG A 100 7.74 8.79 1.86
C ARG A 100 8.67 8.77 3.08
N LYS A 101 9.97 8.83 2.83
CA LYS A 101 11.00 8.66 3.86
C LYS A 101 10.84 9.60 5.06
N LYS A 102 10.44 10.85 4.82
CA LYS A 102 10.25 11.82 5.91
C LYS A 102 9.20 11.42 6.95
N PHE A 103 8.33 10.46 6.61
CA PHE A 103 7.28 9.96 7.52
C PHE A 103 7.62 8.62 8.16
N TRP A 104 8.82 8.09 7.94
CA TRP A 104 9.25 6.84 8.57
C TRP A 104 9.53 7.02 10.05
N GLY A 105 9.31 5.96 10.83
CA GLY A 105 9.62 5.95 12.26
C GLY A 105 8.68 6.77 13.14
N LEU A 106 7.56 7.22 12.61
CA LEU A 106 6.60 8.07 13.30
C LEU A 106 5.26 7.38 13.60
N GLY A 107 5.15 6.08 13.30
CA GLY A 107 3.94 5.29 13.56
C GLY A 107 2.89 5.34 12.46
N TYR A 108 3.10 6.06 11.37
CA TYR A 108 2.14 6.15 10.28
C TYR A 108 1.88 4.82 9.58
N ALA A 109 2.91 4.00 9.40
CA ALA A 109 2.78 2.69 8.75
C ALA A 109 1.79 1.79 9.49
N SER A 110 1.92 1.71 10.81
CA SER A 110 1.03 0.93 11.67
C SER A 110 -0.39 1.50 11.67
N GLU A 111 -0.53 2.80 11.81
CA GLU A 111 -1.84 3.48 11.84
C GLU A 111 -2.60 3.29 10.52
N ALA A 112 -1.93 3.52 9.39
CA ALA A 112 -2.53 3.35 8.06
C ALA A 112 -2.91 1.90 7.79
N SER A 113 -2.01 0.96 8.10
CA SER A 113 -2.25 -0.47 7.86
C SER A 113 -3.41 -1.00 8.68
N LYS A 114 -3.52 -0.61 9.95
CA LYS A 114 -4.66 -0.98 10.80
C LYS A 114 -5.98 -0.49 10.22
N ALA A 115 -6.03 0.74 9.73
CA ALA A 115 -7.24 1.28 9.11
C ALA A 115 -7.63 0.52 7.84
N ALA A 116 -6.66 0.18 6.99
CA ALA A 116 -6.91 -0.59 5.77
C ALA A 116 -7.36 -2.03 6.10
N ILE A 117 -6.79 -2.65 7.13
CA ILE A 117 -7.20 -3.98 7.61
C ILE A 117 -8.64 -3.93 8.12
N ASP A 118 -8.97 -2.95 8.96
CA ASP A 118 -10.32 -2.79 9.50
C ASP A 118 -11.34 -2.57 8.38
N TYR A 119 -11.01 -1.72 7.42
CA TYR A 119 -11.86 -1.49 6.24
C TYR A 119 -12.11 -2.80 5.48
N SER A 120 -11.05 -3.58 5.26
CA SER A 120 -11.14 -4.84 4.53
C SER A 120 -12.07 -5.85 5.22
N PHE A 121 -11.93 -6.01 6.53
CA PHE A 121 -12.72 -6.99 7.27
C PHE A 121 -14.13 -6.52 7.60
N HIS A 122 -14.32 -5.25 7.97
CA HIS A 122 -15.62 -4.75 8.41
C HIS A 122 -16.50 -4.21 7.27
N ILE A 123 -15.90 -3.55 6.27
CA ILE A 123 -16.65 -2.96 5.15
C ILE A 123 -16.75 -3.95 3.99
N LEU A 124 -15.61 -4.50 3.55
CA LEU A 124 -15.58 -5.40 2.40
C LEU A 124 -15.93 -6.85 2.75
N LYS A 125 -15.96 -7.17 4.04
CA LYS A 125 -16.20 -8.54 4.52
C LYS A 125 -15.18 -9.54 3.97
N ALA A 126 -13.91 -9.11 3.89
CA ALA A 126 -12.83 -9.97 3.44
C ALA A 126 -12.70 -11.21 4.31
N ASN A 127 -12.37 -12.33 3.68
CA ASN A 127 -12.06 -13.56 4.39
C ASN A 127 -10.62 -13.56 4.89
N LYS A 128 -9.72 -13.03 4.05
CA LYS A 128 -8.28 -13.11 4.29
C LYS A 128 -7.57 -11.96 3.59
N LEU A 129 -6.51 -11.47 4.23
CA LEU A 129 -5.57 -10.54 3.64
C LEU A 129 -4.22 -11.22 3.44
N PHE A 130 -3.56 -10.87 2.35
CA PHE A 130 -2.18 -11.28 2.05
C PHE A 130 -1.29 -10.05 2.02
N ALA A 131 -0.02 -10.23 2.30
CA ALA A 131 0.99 -9.20 2.16
C ALA A 131 2.35 -9.84 1.92
N GLY A 132 3.22 -9.12 1.23
CA GLY A 132 4.59 -9.55 0.99
C GLY A 132 5.53 -8.37 1.04
N HIS A 133 6.83 -8.63 1.07
CA HIS A 133 7.84 -7.59 1.05
C HIS A 133 9.13 -8.09 0.42
N HIS A 134 9.96 -7.15 -0.04
CA HIS A 134 11.30 -7.47 -0.51
C HIS A 134 12.10 -8.17 0.59
N PRO A 135 12.92 -9.19 0.26
CA PRO A 135 13.69 -9.95 1.26
C PRO A 135 14.55 -9.09 2.19
N GLN A 136 15.01 -7.94 1.72
CA GLN A 136 15.84 -7.01 2.50
C GLN A 136 15.04 -5.95 3.26
N ASN A 137 13.72 -5.92 3.11
CA ASN A 137 12.87 -4.93 3.77
C ASN A 137 12.46 -5.41 5.18
N ASN A 138 13.38 -5.29 6.13
CA ASN A 138 13.15 -5.73 7.50
C ASN A 138 12.07 -4.93 8.24
N ALA A 139 11.87 -3.67 7.86
CA ALA A 139 10.82 -2.84 8.45
C ALA A 139 9.43 -3.38 8.14
N SER A 140 9.20 -3.83 6.91
CA SER A 140 7.93 -4.46 6.50
C SER A 140 7.71 -5.79 7.23
N GLU A 141 8.74 -6.60 7.38
CA GLU A 141 8.64 -7.86 8.15
C GLU A 141 8.15 -7.59 9.57
N LYS A 142 8.80 -6.67 10.27
CA LYS A 142 8.43 -6.30 11.63
C LYS A 142 7.00 -5.78 11.73
N LEU A 143 6.62 -4.92 10.79
CA LEU A 143 5.26 -4.36 10.74
C LEU A 143 4.21 -5.46 10.56
N LEU A 144 4.40 -6.35 9.60
CA LEU A 144 3.43 -7.41 9.31
C LEU A 144 3.25 -8.36 10.48
N LEU A 145 4.34 -8.76 11.14
CA LEU A 145 4.29 -9.59 12.33
C LEU A 145 3.56 -8.89 13.48
N LYS A 146 3.84 -7.60 13.68
CA LYS A 146 3.17 -6.78 14.70
C LYS A 146 1.66 -6.67 14.43
N LEU A 147 1.24 -6.61 13.17
CA LEU A 147 -0.17 -6.54 12.76
C LEU A 147 -0.89 -7.89 12.88
N GLY A 148 -0.18 -8.97 13.20
CA GLY A 148 -0.76 -10.29 13.36
C GLY A 148 -0.70 -11.19 12.14
N PHE A 149 -0.05 -10.76 11.07
CA PHE A 149 0.14 -11.60 9.89
C PHE A 149 1.04 -12.80 10.22
N GLN A 150 0.73 -13.93 9.61
CA GLN A 150 1.50 -15.17 9.75
C GLN A 150 2.22 -15.50 8.45
N SER A 151 3.47 -15.95 8.56
CA SER A 151 4.26 -16.35 7.40
C SER A 151 3.65 -17.56 6.69
N ILE A 152 3.60 -17.49 5.37
CA ILE A 152 3.17 -18.60 4.51
C ILE A 152 4.27 -19.02 3.52
N GLY A 153 5.52 -18.63 3.79
CA GLY A 153 6.66 -18.94 2.94
C GLY A 153 7.06 -17.80 2.03
N LYS A 154 7.58 -18.12 0.87
CA LYS A 154 8.06 -17.14 -0.12
C LYS A 154 7.34 -17.35 -1.45
N LYS A 155 7.07 -16.24 -2.14
CA LYS A 155 6.46 -16.24 -3.47
C LYS A 155 7.31 -15.45 -4.44
N TYR A 156 7.41 -15.92 -5.67
CA TYR A 156 8.12 -15.18 -6.73
C TYR A 156 7.38 -13.88 -7.05
N TYR A 157 8.13 -12.79 -7.07
CA TYR A 157 7.62 -11.45 -7.38
C TYR A 157 8.32 -10.92 -8.63
N ALA A 158 7.61 -10.95 -9.76
CA ALA A 158 8.17 -10.61 -11.07
C ALA A 158 8.80 -9.21 -11.14
N PRO A 159 8.21 -8.14 -10.55
CA PRO A 159 8.81 -6.80 -10.63
C PRO A 159 10.23 -6.68 -10.06
N THR A 160 10.60 -7.51 -9.09
CA THR A 160 11.97 -7.54 -8.54
C THR A 160 12.78 -8.72 -9.05
N GLY A 161 12.11 -9.76 -9.57
CA GLY A 161 12.78 -11.02 -9.96
C GLY A 161 13.23 -11.88 -8.80
N LEU A 162 12.74 -11.62 -7.60
CA LEU A 162 13.13 -12.29 -6.36
C LEU A 162 11.94 -13.01 -5.72
N TYR A 163 12.24 -13.97 -4.83
CA TYR A 163 11.25 -14.59 -3.97
C TYR A 163 11.02 -13.73 -2.74
N HIS A 164 9.81 -13.24 -2.56
CA HIS A 164 9.43 -12.37 -1.46
C HIS A 164 8.81 -13.15 -0.30
N PRO A 165 9.24 -12.93 0.95
CA PRO A 165 8.50 -13.41 2.12
C PRO A 165 7.05 -12.97 2.03
N SER A 166 6.13 -13.90 2.29
CA SER A 166 4.70 -13.72 2.12
C SER A 166 3.96 -14.11 3.39
N TYR A 167 2.84 -13.45 3.64
CA TYR A 167 2.10 -13.53 4.90
C TYR A 167 0.61 -13.52 4.63
N GLU A 168 -0.16 -14.03 5.58
CA GLU A 168 -1.61 -13.94 5.56
C GLU A 168 -2.17 -13.54 6.92
N LEU A 169 -3.35 -12.92 6.89
CA LEU A 169 -4.13 -12.55 8.07
C LEU A 169 -5.58 -12.94 7.82
N GLU A 170 -6.11 -13.78 8.68
CA GLU A 170 -7.50 -14.22 8.60
C GLU A 170 -8.43 -13.29 9.38
N ASN A 171 -9.66 -13.16 8.89
CA ASN A 171 -10.73 -12.47 9.61
C ASN A 171 -11.26 -13.39 10.70
N HIS A 172 -11.16 -12.96 11.93
CA HIS A 172 -11.66 -13.70 13.10
C HIS A 172 -12.95 -13.13 13.63
#